data_6199a00e844396cd0c659b39f0c8db6d
#
_entry.id   6199a00e844396cd0c659b39f0c8db6d
#
_cell.length_a   1.000
_cell.length_b   1.000
_cell.length_c   1.000
_cell.angle_alpha   90.00
_cell.angle_beta   90.00
_cell.angle_gamma   90.00
#
_symmetry.space_group_name_H-M   'P 1'
#
loop_
_entity.id
_entity.type
_entity.pdbx_description
1 polymer ?
#
loop_
_entity_poly.entity_id
_entity_poly.type
_entity_poly.pdbx_seq_one_letter_code
_entity_poly.pdbx_strand_id
1 'polypeptide(L)'
;MYWSEFEEVQLLEPVCHQLFELYRSSEVRLKRFTLQFLPELMWVYLRLTVSRDRQSNGCIEALLLGIYNLEIADKDGNNKVLSFTIPSLSKPSIYHEPSTIGSMALTEGALCQHDLIRVVYSDLHPQRETFTAQNRFEVLSFLMLCYNSAIVYMPASSYQSLCRMGSR
;
A
#
# COMPACT_ATOMS: atom_id res chain seq x y z
N MET A 1 26.46 -2.53 19.81
CA MET A 1 27.20 -2.34 18.53
C MET A 1 26.42 -1.31 17.76
N TYR A 2 26.83 -0.04 17.82
CA TYR A 2 26.20 1.06 17.12
C TYR A 2 26.74 1.05 15.70
N TRP A 3 25.91 0.67 14.72
CA TRP A 3 26.19 0.97 13.32
C TRP A 3 26.19 2.49 13.19
N SER A 4 27.18 3.06 12.52
CA SER A 4 27.17 4.51 12.32
C SER A 4 26.01 4.86 11.38
N GLU A 5 25.30 5.96 11.65
CA GLU A 5 24.20 6.46 10.79
C GLU A 5 24.63 6.56 9.32
N PHE A 6 25.90 6.77 9.08
CA PHE A 6 26.49 6.85 7.75
C PHE A 6 26.50 5.49 7.00
N GLU A 7 26.72 4.38 7.71
CA GLU A 7 26.68 3.03 7.13
C GLU A 7 25.25 2.59 6.83
N GLU A 8 24.27 2.99 7.65
CA GLU A 8 22.86 2.71 7.42
C GLU A 8 22.35 3.39 6.15
N VAL A 9 22.76 4.63 5.90
CA VAL A 9 22.40 5.39 4.69
C VAL A 9 22.99 4.76 3.44
N GLN A 10 24.25 4.31 3.48
CA GLN A 10 24.91 3.67 2.34
C GLN A 10 24.26 2.33 1.94
N LEU A 11 23.65 1.61 2.90
CA LEU A 11 22.96 0.35 2.63
C LEU A 11 21.53 0.58 2.13
N LEU A 12 20.91 1.71 2.48
CA LEU A 12 19.51 1.98 2.14
C LEU A 12 19.30 2.21 0.64
N GLU A 13 20.20 2.93 -0.01
CA GLU A 13 20.10 3.24 -1.43
C GLU A 13 20.11 1.99 -2.32
N PRO A 14 21.09 1.06 -2.22
CA PRO A 14 21.06 -0.18 -3.01
C PRO A 14 19.85 -1.06 -2.69
N VAL A 15 19.37 -1.07 -1.45
CA VAL A 15 18.16 -1.81 -1.07
C VAL A 15 16.92 -1.22 -1.75
N CYS A 16 16.74 0.09 -1.71
CA CYS A 16 15.63 0.78 -2.38
C CYS A 16 15.66 0.53 -3.89
N HIS A 17 16.83 0.62 -4.51
CA HIS A 17 17.00 0.32 -5.93
C HIS A 17 16.61 -1.13 -6.26
N GLN A 18 17.09 -2.09 -5.48
CA GLN A 18 16.77 -3.50 -5.68
C GLN A 18 15.27 -3.78 -5.51
N LEU A 19 14.64 -3.20 -4.49
CA LEU A 19 13.20 -3.31 -4.27
C LEU A 19 12.41 -2.74 -5.43
N PHE A 20 12.86 -1.63 -6.03
CA PHE A 20 12.21 -1.05 -7.20
C PHE A 20 12.32 -1.96 -8.42
N GLU A 21 13.49 -2.55 -8.68
CA GLU A 21 13.67 -3.51 -9.78
C GLU A 21 12.80 -4.76 -9.61
N LEU A 22 12.69 -5.29 -8.38
CA LEU A 22 11.78 -6.40 -8.09
C LEU A 22 10.31 -6.00 -8.32
N TYR A 23 9.94 -4.78 -7.96
CA TYR A 23 8.58 -4.28 -8.17
C TYR A 23 8.24 -4.10 -9.64
N ARG A 24 9.19 -3.60 -10.43
CA ARG A 24 9.05 -3.40 -11.88
C ARG A 24 8.99 -4.71 -12.67
N SER A 25 9.40 -5.80 -12.07
CA SER A 25 9.29 -7.13 -12.68
C SER A 25 7.85 -7.47 -13.03
N SER A 26 7.64 -8.22 -14.11
CA SER A 26 6.33 -8.75 -14.50
C SER A 26 5.81 -9.85 -13.55
N GLU A 27 6.67 -10.35 -12.65
CA GLU A 27 6.33 -11.43 -11.75
C GLU A 27 5.58 -10.91 -10.50
N VAL A 28 4.35 -11.40 -10.31
CA VAL A 28 3.47 -10.98 -9.20
C VAL A 28 4.08 -11.28 -7.83
N ARG A 29 4.84 -12.36 -7.69
CA ARG A 29 5.48 -12.73 -6.43
C ARG A 29 6.54 -11.71 -6.01
N LEU A 30 7.32 -11.19 -6.94
CA LEU A 30 8.34 -10.19 -6.70
C LEU A 30 7.72 -8.82 -6.35
N LYS A 31 6.62 -8.46 -7.00
CA LYS A 31 5.82 -7.28 -6.62
C LYS A 31 5.33 -7.39 -5.18
N ARG A 32 4.73 -8.53 -4.80
CA ARG A 32 4.26 -8.79 -3.44
C ARG A 32 5.39 -8.76 -2.42
N PHE A 33 6.56 -9.29 -2.78
CA PHE A 33 7.75 -9.23 -1.94
C PHE A 33 8.16 -7.78 -1.64
N THR A 34 8.10 -6.88 -2.61
CA THR A 34 8.37 -5.45 -2.37
C THR A 34 7.28 -4.81 -1.52
N LEU A 35 6.01 -5.08 -1.83
CA LEU A 35 4.87 -4.49 -1.11
C LEU A 35 4.88 -4.80 0.39
N GLN A 36 5.40 -5.94 0.83
CA GLN A 36 5.46 -6.29 2.25
C GLN A 36 6.24 -5.27 3.09
N PHE A 37 7.19 -4.55 2.50
CA PHE A 37 8.01 -3.55 3.20
C PHE A 37 7.37 -2.15 3.18
N LEU A 38 6.28 -1.96 2.44
CA LEU A 38 5.68 -0.65 2.22
C LEU A 38 5.29 0.07 3.53
N PRO A 39 4.63 -0.58 4.52
CA PRO A 39 4.31 0.09 5.79
C PRO A 39 5.54 0.60 6.53
N GLU A 40 6.63 -0.18 6.55
CA GLU A 40 7.87 0.22 7.21
C GLU A 40 8.56 1.36 6.46
N LEU A 41 8.64 1.27 5.12
CA LEU A 41 9.22 2.32 4.28
C LEU A 41 8.47 3.65 4.43
N MET A 42 7.14 3.61 4.47
CA MET A 42 6.32 4.80 4.70
C MET A 42 6.54 5.38 6.09
N TRP A 43 6.64 4.52 7.11
CA TRP A 43 6.94 4.97 8.47
C TRP A 43 8.31 5.65 8.55
N VAL A 44 9.35 5.03 7.98
CA VAL A 44 10.70 5.59 7.95
C VAL A 44 10.71 6.91 7.18
N TYR A 45 10.05 6.97 6.02
CA TYR A 45 9.91 8.21 5.24
C TYR A 45 9.29 9.35 6.06
N LEU A 46 8.17 9.10 6.75
CA LEU A 46 7.50 10.10 7.57
C LEU A 46 8.39 10.57 8.72
N ARG A 47 9.08 9.64 9.40
CA ARG A 47 10.01 9.95 10.49
C ARG A 47 11.18 10.82 10.02
N LEU A 48 11.82 10.45 8.90
CA LEU A 48 12.94 11.22 8.34
C LEU A 48 12.51 12.61 7.85
N THR A 49 11.30 12.73 7.32
CA THR A 49 10.75 14.03 6.92
C THR A 49 10.59 14.97 8.11
N VAL A 50 10.21 14.47 9.28
CA VAL A 50 10.10 15.26 10.52
C VAL A 50 11.48 15.65 11.05
N SER A 51 12.46 14.75 11.00
CA SER A 51 13.82 15.01 11.50
C SER A 51 14.65 15.93 10.59
N ARG A 52 14.13 16.34 9.42
CA ARG A 52 14.82 17.15 8.41
C ARG A 52 16.10 16.53 7.84
N ASP A 53 16.28 15.23 8.00
CA ASP A 53 17.38 14.50 7.38
C ASP A 53 17.06 14.23 5.90
N ARG A 54 17.57 15.12 5.04
CA ARG A 54 17.31 15.07 3.60
C ARG A 54 18.14 14.00 2.86
N GLN A 55 19.29 13.63 3.39
CA GLN A 55 20.18 12.71 2.68
C GLN A 55 19.65 11.27 2.69
N SER A 56 19.11 10.83 3.81
CA SER A 56 18.56 9.47 3.95
C SER A 56 17.15 9.31 3.35
N ASN A 57 16.46 10.41 3.07
CA ASN A 57 15.07 10.38 2.62
C ASN A 57 14.90 10.17 1.11
N GLY A 58 15.88 10.59 0.31
CA GLY A 58 15.76 10.65 -1.16
C GLY A 58 15.55 9.29 -1.82
N CYS A 59 16.21 8.24 -1.38
CA CYS A 59 16.07 6.90 -1.97
C CYS A 59 14.72 6.27 -1.64
N ILE A 60 14.19 6.48 -0.42
CA ILE A 60 12.86 6.00 -0.04
C ILE A 60 11.79 6.78 -0.82
N GLU A 61 11.95 8.10 -0.93
CA GLU A 61 11.05 8.96 -1.69
C GLU A 61 10.97 8.51 -3.16
N ALA A 62 12.12 8.28 -3.79
CA ALA A 62 12.20 7.79 -5.16
C ALA A 62 11.52 6.41 -5.32
N LEU A 63 11.72 5.50 -4.37
CA LEU A 63 11.08 4.17 -4.38
C LEU A 63 9.55 4.29 -4.28
N LEU A 64 9.05 5.07 -3.31
CA LEU A 64 7.61 5.25 -3.09
C LEU A 64 6.94 5.91 -4.31
N LEU A 65 7.54 6.97 -4.86
CA LEU A 65 7.04 7.63 -6.08
C LEU A 65 7.12 6.72 -7.30
N GLY A 66 8.19 5.93 -7.41
CA GLY A 66 8.33 4.96 -8.48
C GLY A 66 7.22 3.90 -8.46
N ILE A 67 6.92 3.33 -7.29
CA ILE A 67 5.81 2.38 -7.12
C ILE A 67 4.47 3.05 -7.46
N TYR A 68 4.23 4.26 -6.94
CA TYR A 68 3.03 5.03 -7.23
C TYR A 68 2.83 5.25 -8.73
N ASN A 69 3.86 5.76 -9.43
CA ASN A 69 3.76 6.05 -10.85
C ASN A 69 3.57 4.79 -11.72
N LEU A 70 4.09 3.64 -11.28
CA LEU A 70 3.86 2.36 -11.96
C LEU A 70 2.42 1.84 -11.77
N GLU A 71 1.80 2.10 -10.62
CA GLU A 71 0.46 1.59 -10.33
C GLU A 71 -0.67 2.47 -10.88
N ILE A 72 -0.44 3.76 -11.09
CA ILE A 72 -1.45 4.66 -11.68
C ILE A 72 -1.54 4.55 -13.20
N ALA A 73 -0.55 3.93 -13.85
CA ALA A 73 -0.53 3.72 -15.29
C ALA A 73 -0.77 2.25 -15.65
N ASP A 74 -1.42 2.03 -16.79
CA ASP A 74 -1.50 0.72 -17.40
C ASP A 74 -0.26 0.45 -18.29
N LYS A 75 -0.24 -0.71 -18.98
CA LYS A 75 0.86 -1.09 -19.86
C LYS A 75 1.03 -0.15 -21.07
N ASP A 76 -0.03 0.55 -21.42
CA ASP A 76 -0.08 1.47 -22.56
C ASP A 76 0.20 2.92 -22.14
N GLY A 77 0.47 3.15 -20.84
CA GLY A 77 0.77 4.45 -20.26
C GLY A 77 -0.47 5.33 -19.98
N ASN A 78 -1.67 4.77 -20.11
CA ASN A 78 -2.90 5.47 -19.77
C ASN A 78 -3.19 5.41 -18.27
N ASN A 79 -3.87 6.42 -17.74
CA ASN A 79 -4.27 6.44 -16.35
C ASN A 79 -5.23 5.28 -16.04
N LYS A 80 -4.89 4.53 -15.01
CA LYS A 80 -5.63 3.36 -14.55
C LYS A 80 -6.56 3.74 -13.41
N VAL A 81 -7.83 3.38 -13.52
CA VAL A 81 -8.79 3.45 -12.40
C VAL A 81 -8.75 2.13 -11.64
N LEU A 82 -8.45 2.20 -10.35
CA LEU A 82 -8.48 1.03 -9.47
C LEU A 82 -9.86 0.88 -8.84
N SER A 83 -10.32 -0.35 -8.71
CA SER A 83 -11.54 -0.68 -7.99
C SER A 83 -11.21 -1.40 -6.68
N PHE A 84 -11.85 -1.00 -5.61
CA PHE A 84 -11.67 -1.57 -4.28
C PHE A 84 -13.01 -2.04 -3.75
N THR A 85 -13.01 -3.21 -3.14
CA THR A 85 -14.18 -3.75 -2.46
C THR A 85 -14.07 -3.44 -0.97
N ILE A 86 -15.00 -2.63 -0.46
CA ILE A 86 -15.04 -2.24 0.94
C ILE A 86 -16.24 -2.90 1.59
N PRO A 87 -16.06 -3.76 2.62
CA PRO A 87 -17.17 -4.31 3.38
C PRO A 87 -17.88 -3.20 4.18
N SER A 88 -19.19 -3.31 4.32
CA SER A 88 -19.95 -2.37 5.14
C SER A 88 -19.63 -2.60 6.62
N LEU A 89 -19.12 -1.57 7.30
CA LEU A 89 -18.84 -1.59 8.74
C LEU A 89 -20.07 -1.21 9.58
N SER A 90 -21.13 -0.70 8.95
CA SER A 90 -22.36 -0.28 9.62
C SER A 90 -23.39 -1.39 9.80
N LYS A 91 -23.17 -2.55 9.21
CA LYS A 91 -24.06 -3.71 9.30
C LYS A 91 -23.37 -4.86 10.04
N PRO A 92 -24.15 -5.68 10.78
CA PRO A 92 -23.61 -6.89 11.41
C PRO A 92 -22.94 -7.79 10.40
N SER A 93 -21.85 -8.45 10.82
CA SER A 93 -21.17 -9.44 9.98
C SER A 93 -22.11 -10.63 9.72
N ILE A 94 -22.14 -11.11 8.49
CA ILE A 94 -22.86 -12.34 8.11
C ILE A 94 -22.41 -13.57 8.93
N TYR A 95 -21.22 -13.52 9.48
CA TYR A 95 -20.70 -14.57 10.37
C TYR A 95 -21.23 -14.48 11.82
N HIS A 96 -21.83 -13.32 12.20
CA HIS A 96 -22.38 -13.09 13.53
C HIS A 96 -23.89 -13.38 13.61
N GLU A 97 -24.60 -13.29 12.48
CA GLU A 97 -26.03 -13.56 12.40
C GLU A 97 -26.35 -14.56 11.27
N PRO A 98 -25.82 -15.80 11.33
CA PRO A 98 -26.06 -16.79 10.29
C PRO A 98 -27.55 -17.20 10.19
N SER A 99 -28.36 -16.96 11.23
CA SER A 99 -29.78 -17.30 11.26
C SER A 99 -30.66 -16.38 10.41
N THR A 100 -30.23 -15.14 10.13
CA THR A 100 -30.98 -14.19 9.30
C THR A 100 -30.74 -14.37 7.80
N ILE A 101 -29.64 -15.01 7.45
CA ILE A 101 -29.28 -15.26 6.05
C ILE A 101 -29.90 -16.56 5.53
N GLY A 102 -30.49 -17.36 6.42
CA GLY A 102 -31.15 -18.63 6.08
C GLY A 102 -30.21 -19.62 5.40
N SER A 103 -30.76 -20.57 4.67
CA SER A 103 -30.03 -21.58 3.90
C SER A 103 -29.54 -21.06 2.54
N MET A 104 -29.51 -19.75 2.30
CA MET A 104 -29.01 -19.20 1.05
C MET A 104 -27.50 -19.39 0.98
N ALA A 105 -27.03 -20.03 -0.09
CA ALA A 105 -25.61 -20.11 -0.37
C ALA A 105 -25.01 -18.70 -0.39
N LEU A 106 -23.86 -18.52 0.29
CA LEU A 106 -23.09 -17.28 0.29
C LEU A 106 -22.47 -17.05 -1.10
N THR A 107 -23.30 -16.65 -2.03
CA THR A 107 -22.86 -16.24 -3.37
C THR A 107 -22.54 -14.75 -3.35
N GLU A 108 -21.66 -14.32 -4.27
CA GLU A 108 -21.33 -12.90 -4.45
C GLU A 108 -22.61 -12.04 -4.68
N GLY A 109 -23.58 -12.59 -5.40
CA GLY A 109 -24.89 -11.95 -5.60
C GLY A 109 -25.70 -11.79 -4.31
N ALA A 110 -25.66 -12.76 -3.40
CA ALA A 110 -26.32 -12.66 -2.09
C ALA A 110 -25.66 -11.59 -1.20
N LEU A 111 -24.33 -11.50 -1.23
CA LEU A 111 -23.57 -10.45 -0.51
C LEU A 111 -23.90 -9.05 -1.02
N CYS A 112 -24.05 -8.88 -2.35
CA CYS A 112 -24.44 -7.63 -2.96
C CYS A 112 -25.88 -7.22 -2.60
N GLN A 113 -26.82 -8.16 -2.54
CA GLN A 113 -28.22 -7.90 -2.14
C GLN A 113 -28.33 -7.35 -0.72
N HIS A 114 -27.40 -7.73 0.18
CA HIS A 114 -27.38 -7.26 1.57
C HIS A 114 -26.59 -5.95 1.74
N ASP A 115 -26.13 -5.31 0.66
CA ASP A 115 -25.28 -4.11 0.73
C ASP A 115 -24.05 -4.28 1.62
N LEU A 116 -23.56 -5.50 1.79
CA LEU A 116 -22.42 -5.81 2.64
C LEU A 116 -21.10 -5.46 2.00
N ILE A 117 -21.08 -5.35 0.67
CA ILE A 117 -19.90 -5.09 -0.13
C ILE A 117 -20.17 -3.87 -1.01
N ARG A 118 -19.32 -2.88 -0.88
CA ARG A 118 -19.33 -1.70 -1.73
C ARG A 118 -18.07 -1.68 -2.59
N VAL A 119 -18.25 -1.59 -3.90
CA VAL A 119 -17.14 -1.32 -4.82
C VAL A 119 -16.94 0.19 -4.92
N VAL A 120 -15.74 0.63 -4.63
CA VAL A 120 -15.32 2.02 -4.74
C VAL A 120 -14.25 2.10 -5.82
N TYR A 121 -14.39 3.06 -6.70
CA TYR A 121 -13.40 3.35 -7.73
C TYR A 121 -12.50 4.48 -7.27
N SER A 122 -11.20 4.38 -7.56
CA SER A 122 -10.27 5.47 -7.32
C SER A 122 -10.51 6.60 -8.32
N ASP A 123 -10.18 7.82 -7.91
CA ASP A 123 -10.03 8.93 -8.84
C ASP A 123 -8.83 8.69 -9.78
N LEU A 124 -8.76 9.48 -10.84
CA LEU A 124 -7.60 9.49 -11.72
C LEU A 124 -6.45 10.22 -11.02
N HIS A 125 -5.33 9.55 -10.90
CA HIS A 125 -4.15 10.08 -10.23
C HIS A 125 -3.13 10.57 -11.26
N PRO A 126 -2.66 11.83 -11.17
CA PRO A 126 -1.60 12.33 -12.04
C PRO A 126 -0.24 11.77 -11.62
N GLN A 127 0.66 11.62 -12.58
CA GLN A 127 2.06 11.29 -12.30
C GLN A 127 2.71 12.34 -11.41
N ARG A 128 3.59 11.89 -10.51
CA ARG A 128 4.30 12.74 -9.55
C ARG A 128 5.81 12.49 -9.64
N GLU A 129 6.58 13.56 -9.72
CA GLU A 129 8.04 13.49 -9.75
C GLU A 129 8.66 13.70 -8.36
N THR A 130 7.97 14.44 -7.51
CA THR A 130 8.43 14.80 -6.16
C THR A 130 7.30 14.77 -5.16
N PHE A 131 7.64 14.49 -3.88
CA PHE A 131 6.71 14.70 -2.78
C PHE A 131 6.65 16.19 -2.41
N THR A 132 5.45 16.67 -2.23
CA THR A 132 5.14 17.99 -1.69
C THR A 132 4.23 17.84 -0.47
N ALA A 133 4.11 18.90 0.33
CA ALA A 133 3.16 18.91 1.44
C ALA A 133 1.70 18.68 0.98
N GLN A 134 1.39 19.07 -0.25
CA GLN A 134 0.05 18.98 -0.83
C GLN A 134 -0.28 17.57 -1.36
N ASN A 135 0.68 16.91 -2.02
CA ASN A 135 0.44 15.61 -2.66
C ASN A 135 0.80 14.39 -1.77
N ARG A 136 1.51 14.61 -0.67
CA ARG A 136 2.02 13.54 0.20
C ARG A 136 0.91 12.61 0.69
N PHE A 137 -0.17 13.19 1.20
CA PHE A 137 -1.30 12.41 1.72
C PHE A 137 -1.95 11.56 0.62
N GLU A 138 -2.18 12.13 -0.55
CA GLU A 138 -2.76 11.46 -1.71
C GLU A 138 -1.90 10.26 -2.14
N VAL A 139 -0.60 10.49 -2.35
CA VAL A 139 0.34 9.44 -2.79
C VAL A 139 0.45 8.31 -1.76
N LEU A 140 0.62 8.64 -0.48
CA LEU A 140 0.76 7.62 0.57
C LEU A 140 -0.54 6.84 0.78
N SER A 141 -1.69 7.50 0.72
CA SER A 141 -3.01 6.83 0.80
C SER A 141 -3.22 5.88 -0.37
N PHE A 142 -2.86 6.27 -1.57
CA PHE A 142 -2.94 5.41 -2.74
C PHE A 142 -2.03 4.18 -2.61
N LEU A 143 -0.80 4.36 -2.16
CA LEU A 143 0.12 3.24 -1.90
C LEU A 143 -0.43 2.28 -0.84
N MET A 144 -1.10 2.79 0.19
CA MET A 144 -1.76 1.95 1.19
C MET A 144 -2.94 1.17 0.60
N LEU A 145 -3.67 1.72 -0.36
CA LEU A 145 -4.70 0.98 -1.10
C LEU A 145 -4.08 -0.16 -1.92
N CYS A 146 -2.95 0.08 -2.58
CA CYS A 146 -2.21 -0.96 -3.30
C CYS A 146 -1.74 -2.08 -2.34
N TYR A 147 -1.22 -1.71 -1.17
CA TYR A 147 -0.86 -2.67 -0.13
C TYR A 147 -2.07 -3.49 0.33
N ASN A 148 -3.20 -2.84 0.62
CA ASN A 148 -4.43 -3.51 1.06
C ASN A 148 -4.96 -4.51 0.03
N SER A 149 -4.83 -4.24 -1.26
CA SER A 149 -5.24 -5.16 -2.32
C SER A 149 -4.46 -6.48 -2.29
N ALA A 150 -3.26 -6.48 -1.73
CA ALA A 150 -2.39 -7.64 -1.61
C ALA A 150 -2.25 -8.16 -0.17
N ILE A 151 -3.00 -7.63 0.78
CA ILE A 151 -2.82 -7.87 2.23
C ILE A 151 -2.88 -9.35 2.60
N VAL A 152 -3.73 -10.14 1.94
CA VAL A 152 -3.92 -11.57 2.21
C VAL A 152 -2.63 -12.37 1.99
N TYR A 153 -1.71 -11.85 1.18
CA TYR A 153 -0.45 -12.51 0.84
C TYR A 153 0.74 -12.03 1.68
N MET A 154 0.51 -11.09 2.61
CA MET A 154 1.57 -10.48 3.38
C MET A 154 1.98 -11.37 4.57
N PRO A 155 3.26 -11.39 4.93
CA PRO A 155 3.74 -12.11 6.11
C PRO A 155 3.37 -11.38 7.41
N ALA A 156 3.40 -12.10 8.53
CA ALA A 156 3.08 -11.56 9.86
C ALA A 156 3.93 -10.34 10.24
N SER A 157 5.19 -10.29 9.83
CA SER A 157 6.07 -9.13 10.04
C SER A 157 5.56 -7.85 9.37
N SER A 158 4.96 -7.98 8.18
CA SER A 158 4.37 -6.84 7.47
C SER A 158 3.14 -6.30 8.20
N TYR A 159 2.28 -7.17 8.73
CA TYR A 159 1.15 -6.75 9.57
C TYR A 159 1.61 -6.04 10.85
N GLN A 160 2.67 -6.53 11.48
CA GLN A 160 3.24 -5.87 12.65
C GLN A 160 3.74 -4.46 12.33
N SER A 161 4.41 -4.28 11.18
CA SER A 161 4.84 -2.96 10.71
C SER A 161 3.65 -2.04 10.40
N LEU A 162 2.59 -2.57 9.79
CA LEU A 162 1.36 -1.83 9.56
C LEU A 162 0.70 -1.36 10.87
N CYS A 163 0.56 -2.27 11.84
CA CYS A 163 0.01 -1.93 13.16
C CYS A 163 0.86 -0.89 13.88
N ARG A 164 2.19 -1.01 13.82
CA ARG A 164 3.13 -0.06 14.41
C ARG A 164 3.02 1.32 13.77
N MET A 165 2.87 1.38 12.45
CA MET A 165 2.66 2.64 11.72
C MET A 165 1.33 3.29 12.11
N GLY A 166 0.25 2.52 12.21
CA GLY A 166 -1.10 3.03 12.52
C GLY A 166 -1.33 3.38 14.00
N SER A 167 -0.48 2.89 14.92
CA SER A 167 -0.60 3.15 16.37
C SER A 167 0.13 4.40 16.84
N ARG A 168 0.81 5.11 15.98
CA ARG A 168 1.61 6.30 16.26
C ARG A 168 1.18 7.51 15.47
#